data_e693bf7ca43fb8c24d7e6d5712d27e99
#
_entry.id   e693bf7ca43fb8c24d7e6d5712d27e99
#
_cell.length_a   1.000
_cell.length_b   1.000
_cell.length_c   1.000
_cell.angle_alpha   90.00
_cell.angle_beta   90.00
_cell.angle_gamma   90.00
#
_symmetry.space_group_name_H-M   'P 1'
#
loop_
_entity.id
_entity.type
_entity.pdbx_description
1 polymer ?
#
loop_
_entity_poly.entity_id
_entity_poly.type
_entity_poly.pdbx_seq_one_letter_code
_entity_poly.pdbx_strand_id
1 'polypeptide(L)'
;IARNISWETKSDTPTEFGVNIRTPKDFSEVNGYEMKYYKTDKLGLLPKAVLELKNLRNEYKVKMKESESKSEYVKWNNNQLAVKRLMASFYGIVAYQGFGWADVDLAASITASAREAIRIAAFKVREL
;
A
#
# COMPACT_ATOMS: atom_id res chain seq x y z
N ILE A 1 2.86 1.27 -3.44
CA ILE A 1 4.02 1.24 -4.38
C ILE A 1 3.82 2.28 -5.48
N ALA A 2 2.74 2.22 -6.24
CA ALA A 2 2.53 3.03 -7.45
C ALA A 2 2.65 4.56 -7.26
N ARG A 3 2.34 5.08 -6.09
CA ARG A 3 2.42 6.51 -5.75
C ARG A 3 3.63 6.85 -4.89
N ASN A 4 4.54 5.92 -4.69
CA ASN A 4 5.76 6.10 -3.89
C ASN A 4 5.50 6.69 -2.49
N ILE A 5 4.42 6.29 -1.84
CA ILE A 5 3.99 6.81 -0.54
C ILE A 5 4.92 6.30 0.56
N SER A 6 5.69 7.18 1.16
CA SER A 6 6.62 6.90 2.26
C SER A 6 6.89 8.17 3.05
N TRP A 7 7.45 8.06 4.26
CA TRP A 7 7.75 9.22 5.13
C TRP A 7 8.71 10.20 4.47
N GLU A 8 9.80 9.69 3.87
CA GLU A 8 10.86 10.50 3.27
C GLU A 8 10.54 11.01 1.86
N THR A 9 9.49 10.49 1.23
CA THR A 9 9.08 10.90 -0.12
C THR A 9 8.01 11.99 -0.13
N LYS A 10 7.50 12.42 1.01
CA LYS A 10 6.57 13.55 1.11
C LYS A 10 7.16 14.78 0.44
N SER A 11 6.33 15.50 -0.32
CA SER A 11 6.71 16.73 -1.02
C SER A 11 5.72 17.84 -0.75
N ASP A 12 6.23 19.02 -0.42
CA ASP A 12 5.42 20.22 -0.24
C ASP A 12 5.10 20.90 -1.59
N THR A 13 5.76 20.45 -2.66
CA THR A 13 5.53 20.95 -4.02
C THR A 13 4.81 19.90 -4.87
N PRO A 14 3.98 20.30 -5.85
CA PRO A 14 3.30 19.38 -6.75
C PRO A 14 4.26 18.44 -7.49
N THR A 15 3.89 17.15 -7.55
CA THR A 15 4.60 16.10 -8.30
C THR A 15 3.59 15.27 -9.09
N GLU A 16 4.07 14.36 -9.94
CA GLU A 16 3.21 13.40 -10.65
C GLU A 16 2.44 12.47 -9.70
N PHE A 17 3.01 12.19 -8.51
CA PHE A 17 2.43 11.30 -7.51
C PHE A 17 1.58 12.07 -6.51
N GLY A 18 0.52 12.71 -7.00
CA GLY A 18 -0.47 13.38 -6.19
C GLY A 18 -1.59 12.44 -5.75
N VAL A 19 -2.03 12.58 -4.51
CA VAL A 19 -3.16 11.84 -3.93
C VAL A 19 -4.09 12.81 -3.23
N ASN A 20 -5.39 12.73 -3.54
CA ASN A 20 -6.41 13.57 -2.92
C ASN A 20 -6.97 12.86 -1.67
N ILE A 21 -6.56 13.33 -0.50
CA ILE A 21 -7.01 12.78 0.78
C ILE A 21 -8.22 13.53 1.32
N ARG A 22 -9.05 12.84 2.10
CA ARG A 22 -10.10 13.48 2.89
C ARG A 22 -9.48 14.00 4.18
N THR A 23 -9.64 15.31 4.42
CA THR A 23 -9.30 15.89 5.72
C THR A 23 -10.59 16.00 6.54
N PRO A 24 -10.66 15.44 7.74
CA PRO A 24 -11.76 15.73 8.65
C PRO A 24 -11.58 17.17 9.16
N LYS A 25 -12.27 18.09 8.55
CA LYS A 25 -12.53 19.40 9.15
C LYS A 25 -13.79 19.26 9.97
N ASP A 26 -13.67 19.23 11.29
CA ASP A 26 -14.78 19.06 12.22
C ASP A 26 -15.82 17.98 11.88
N PHE A 27 -16.29 17.25 12.87
CA PHE A 27 -17.36 16.24 12.72
C PHE A 27 -18.68 16.77 12.16
N SER A 28 -18.79 18.09 11.98
CA SER A 28 -19.98 18.79 11.48
C SER A 28 -19.89 19.23 10.02
N GLU A 29 -18.71 19.28 9.41
CA GLU A 29 -18.54 19.68 8.00
C GLU A 29 -18.06 18.53 7.13
N VAL A 30 -18.89 18.22 6.15
CA VAL A 30 -18.64 17.20 5.15
C VAL A 30 -17.52 17.67 4.21
N ASN A 31 -16.35 17.02 4.35
CA ASN A 31 -15.37 16.85 3.28
C ASN A 31 -14.52 18.05 2.86
N GLY A 32 -13.49 18.34 3.64
CA GLY A 32 -12.30 18.95 3.08
C GLY A 32 -11.51 17.88 2.28
N TYR A 33 -11.03 18.25 1.10
CA TYR A 33 -10.06 17.44 0.34
C TYR A 33 -8.75 18.22 0.28
N GLU A 34 -7.65 17.51 0.44
CA GLU A 34 -6.32 18.07 0.34
C GLU A 34 -5.46 17.17 -0.56
N MET A 35 -4.71 17.80 -1.45
CA MET A 35 -3.73 17.09 -2.26
C MET A 35 -2.44 16.88 -1.48
N LYS A 36 -1.99 15.64 -1.40
CA LYS A 36 -0.68 15.26 -0.89
C LYS A 36 0.18 14.76 -2.04
N TYR A 37 1.42 15.18 -2.06
CA TYR A 37 2.37 14.86 -3.12
C TYR A 37 3.55 14.06 -2.60
N TYR A 38 4.07 13.18 -3.44
CA TYR A 38 5.21 12.34 -3.14
C TYR A 38 6.28 12.47 -4.23
N LYS A 39 7.54 12.44 -3.82
CA LYS A 39 8.69 12.55 -4.71
C LYS A 39 8.76 11.37 -5.68
N THR A 40 9.28 11.61 -6.86
CA THR A 40 9.36 10.63 -7.96
C THR A 40 10.79 10.19 -8.28
N ASP A 41 11.79 10.83 -7.69
CA ASP A 41 13.21 10.63 -7.99
C ASP A 41 13.79 9.33 -7.45
N LYS A 42 13.35 8.91 -6.26
CA LYS A 42 13.82 7.69 -5.60
C LYS A 42 12.67 6.90 -5.00
N LEU A 43 12.78 5.59 -5.08
CA LEU A 43 11.81 4.71 -4.42
C LEU A 43 11.92 4.86 -2.90
N GLY A 44 10.79 5.16 -2.25
CA GLY A 44 10.71 5.32 -0.81
C GLY A 44 10.91 4.02 -0.03
N LEU A 45 11.23 4.14 1.25
CA LEU A 45 11.49 2.99 2.14
C LEU A 45 10.28 2.05 2.22
N LEU A 46 9.09 2.58 2.44
CA LEU A 46 7.87 1.79 2.57
C LEU A 46 7.51 1.04 1.27
N PRO A 47 7.45 1.68 0.10
CA PRO A 47 7.26 0.99 -1.17
C PRO A 47 8.33 -0.05 -1.48
N LYS A 48 9.59 0.24 -1.14
CA LYS A 48 10.71 -0.68 -1.32
C LYS A 48 10.52 -1.95 -0.48
N ALA A 49 10.23 -1.80 0.80
CA ALA A 49 9.99 -2.93 1.71
C ALA A 49 8.82 -3.80 1.23
N VAL A 50 7.72 -3.18 0.82
CA VAL A 50 6.55 -3.91 0.28
C VAL A 50 6.89 -4.62 -1.03
N LEU A 51 7.68 -4.01 -1.90
CA LEU A 51 8.12 -4.62 -3.15
C LEU A 51 8.99 -5.85 -2.91
N GLU A 52 9.95 -5.77 -2.00
CA GLU A 52 10.82 -6.89 -1.61
C GLU A 52 9.99 -8.07 -1.05
N LEU A 53 9.03 -7.79 -0.18
CA LEU A 53 8.13 -8.81 0.35
C LEU A 53 7.23 -9.41 -0.74
N LYS A 54 6.75 -8.60 -1.68
CA LYS A 54 5.99 -9.09 -2.83
C LYS A 54 6.81 -10.06 -3.69
N ASN A 55 8.06 -9.74 -3.94
CA ASN A 55 8.97 -10.60 -4.70
C ASN A 55 9.22 -11.91 -3.95
N LEU A 56 9.51 -11.85 -2.66
CA LEU A 56 9.69 -13.03 -1.81
C LEU A 56 8.43 -13.93 -1.82
N ARG A 57 7.25 -13.33 -1.74
CA ARG A 57 5.99 -14.07 -1.82
C ARG A 57 5.84 -14.78 -3.17
N ASN A 58 6.21 -14.12 -4.26
CA ASN A 58 6.16 -14.72 -5.59
C ASN A 58 7.11 -15.91 -5.71
N GLU A 59 8.32 -15.83 -5.15
CA GLU A 59 9.27 -16.96 -5.07
C GLU A 59 8.65 -18.15 -4.32
N TYR A 60 8.03 -17.91 -3.17
CA TYR A 60 7.37 -18.97 -2.42
C TYR A 60 6.19 -19.60 -3.17
N LYS A 61 5.46 -18.81 -3.95
CA LYS A 61 4.38 -19.35 -4.81
C LYS A 61 4.92 -20.22 -5.94
N VAL A 62 6.06 -19.88 -6.52
CA VAL A 62 6.73 -20.71 -7.54
C VAL A 62 7.16 -22.03 -6.90
N LYS A 63 7.86 -21.99 -5.78
CA LYS A 63 8.27 -23.19 -5.03
C LYS A 63 7.08 -24.07 -4.62
N MET A 64 5.97 -23.46 -4.23
CA MET A 64 4.72 -24.16 -3.92
C MET A 64 4.20 -24.94 -5.14
N LYS A 65 4.20 -24.32 -6.32
CA LYS A 65 3.75 -24.97 -7.57
C LYS A 65 4.68 -26.08 -8.04
N GLU A 66 5.97 -25.96 -7.78
CA GLU A 66 7.00 -26.92 -8.15
C GLU A 66 7.18 -28.04 -7.11
N SER A 67 6.42 -28.01 -6.01
CA SER A 67 6.51 -29.00 -4.93
C SER A 67 6.13 -30.39 -5.41
N GLU A 68 6.97 -31.37 -5.12
CA GLU A 68 6.76 -32.78 -5.46
C GLU A 68 5.99 -33.54 -4.39
N SER A 69 5.97 -33.02 -3.15
CA SER A 69 5.27 -33.64 -2.03
C SER A 69 4.24 -32.69 -1.40
N LYS A 70 3.22 -33.28 -0.77
CA LYS A 70 2.23 -32.53 -0.01
C LYS A 70 2.86 -31.74 1.15
N SER A 71 3.87 -32.29 1.80
CA SER A 71 4.58 -31.64 2.91
C SER A 71 5.31 -30.37 2.43
N GLU A 72 6.00 -30.41 1.30
CA GLU A 72 6.63 -29.24 0.70
C GLU A 72 5.62 -28.20 0.28
N TYR A 73 4.53 -28.61 -0.36
CA TYR A 73 3.45 -27.70 -0.75
C TYR A 73 2.91 -26.92 0.45
N VAL A 74 2.59 -27.62 1.54
CA VAL A 74 2.10 -27.00 2.79
C VAL A 74 3.12 -26.02 3.37
N LYS A 75 4.40 -26.39 3.38
CA LYS A 75 5.49 -25.51 3.84
C LYS A 75 5.53 -24.21 3.06
N TRP A 76 5.58 -24.28 1.75
CA TRP A 76 5.67 -23.08 0.91
C TRP A 76 4.39 -22.27 0.90
N ASN A 77 3.24 -22.92 1.00
CA ASN A 77 1.96 -22.24 1.17
C ASN A 77 1.91 -21.43 2.48
N ASN A 78 2.34 -22.04 3.60
CA ASN A 78 2.41 -21.34 4.88
C ASN A 78 3.37 -20.15 4.84
N ASN A 79 4.52 -20.30 4.19
CA ASN A 79 5.49 -19.22 4.04
C ASN A 79 4.92 -18.05 3.22
N GLN A 80 4.29 -18.32 2.06
CA GLN A 80 3.70 -17.24 1.26
C GLN A 80 2.53 -16.55 1.98
N LEU A 81 1.75 -17.28 2.79
CA LEU A 81 0.68 -16.69 3.60
C LEU A 81 1.23 -15.82 4.74
N ALA A 82 2.34 -16.23 5.37
CA ALA A 82 3.00 -15.42 6.38
C ALA A 82 3.48 -14.08 5.80
N VAL A 83 4.11 -14.10 4.62
CA VAL A 83 4.54 -12.87 3.93
C VAL A 83 3.33 -12.01 3.54
N LYS A 84 2.22 -12.60 3.08
CA LYS A 84 0.98 -11.87 2.79
C LYS A 84 0.47 -11.11 4.02
N ARG A 85 0.46 -11.75 5.18
CA ARG A 85 0.03 -11.13 6.44
C ARG A 85 0.96 -10.01 6.86
N LEU A 86 2.28 -10.21 6.70
CA LEU A 86 3.28 -9.18 6.98
C LEU A 86 3.08 -7.95 6.09
N MET A 87 2.87 -8.13 4.79
CA MET A 87 2.57 -7.03 3.87
C MET A 87 1.30 -6.27 4.28
N ALA A 88 0.25 -6.97 4.67
CA ALA A 88 -0.99 -6.35 5.12
C ALA A 88 -0.81 -5.54 6.41
N SER A 89 0.16 -5.88 7.26
CA SER A 89 0.43 -5.17 8.52
C SER A 89 1.08 -3.80 8.32
N PHE A 90 1.67 -3.52 7.16
CA PHE A 90 2.33 -2.23 6.89
C PHE A 90 1.39 -1.02 7.01
N TYR A 91 0.13 -1.17 6.59
CA TYR A 91 -0.85 -0.12 6.81
C TYR A 91 -1.04 0.19 8.30
N GLY A 92 -1.08 -0.83 9.15
CA GLY A 92 -1.18 -0.68 10.59
C GLY A 92 -0.03 0.10 11.21
N ILE A 93 1.19 -0.02 10.68
CA ILE A 93 2.37 0.73 11.15
C ILE A 93 2.18 2.24 10.97
N VAL A 94 1.62 2.67 9.85
CA VAL A 94 1.40 4.09 9.57
C VAL A 94 0.08 4.62 10.14
N ALA A 95 -0.91 3.77 10.33
CA ALA A 95 -2.26 4.16 10.78
C ALA A 95 -2.42 4.15 12.30
N TYR A 96 -1.73 3.26 13.01
CA TYR A 96 -1.89 3.10 14.45
C TYR A 96 -1.03 4.11 15.21
N GLN A 97 -1.67 5.05 15.87
CA GLN A 97 -1.00 6.14 16.59
C GLN A 97 -0.13 5.68 17.78
N GLY A 98 -0.28 4.43 18.23
CA GLY A 98 0.59 3.83 19.25
C GLY A 98 1.99 3.49 18.77
N PHE A 99 2.23 3.44 17.46
CA PHE A 99 3.56 3.28 16.89
C PHE A 99 4.22 4.63 16.67
N GLY A 100 5.52 4.75 17.02
CA GLY A 100 6.29 5.98 16.83
C GLY A 100 6.44 6.42 15.36
N TRP A 101 6.10 5.56 14.41
CA TRP A 101 6.15 5.83 12.96
C TRP A 101 4.78 6.08 12.35
N ALA A 102 3.75 6.24 13.16
CA ALA A 102 2.42 6.56 12.69
C ALA A 102 2.40 7.90 11.96
N ASP A 103 1.74 7.94 10.81
CA ASP A 103 1.59 9.13 9.98
C ASP A 103 0.21 9.12 9.33
N VAL A 104 -0.66 10.00 9.80
CA VAL A 104 -2.05 10.09 9.34
C VAL A 104 -2.12 10.43 7.85
N ASP A 105 -1.25 11.28 7.35
CA ASP A 105 -1.22 11.66 5.93
C ASP A 105 -0.85 10.47 5.05
N LEU A 106 0.12 9.65 5.47
CA LEU A 106 0.47 8.42 4.75
C LEU A 106 -0.69 7.43 4.74
N ALA A 107 -1.29 7.19 5.89
CA ALA A 107 -2.44 6.28 6.00
C ALA A 107 -3.61 6.74 5.14
N ALA A 108 -3.95 8.03 5.17
CA ALA A 108 -4.99 8.63 4.34
C ALA A 108 -4.66 8.54 2.84
N SER A 109 -3.41 8.72 2.46
CA SER A 109 -2.94 8.61 1.08
C SER A 109 -3.03 7.18 0.55
N ILE A 110 -2.68 6.18 1.37
CA ILE A 110 -2.79 4.76 1.00
C ILE A 110 -4.26 4.39 0.73
N THR A 111 -5.17 4.76 1.62
CA THR A 111 -6.60 4.48 1.44
C THR A 111 -7.22 5.27 0.28
N ALA A 112 -6.81 6.51 0.05
CA ALA A 112 -7.25 7.32 -1.08
C ALA A 112 -6.79 6.73 -2.42
N SER A 113 -5.56 6.24 -2.51
CA SER A 113 -5.04 5.54 -3.70
C SER A 113 -5.82 4.26 -3.99
N ALA A 114 -6.19 3.51 -2.96
CA ALA A 114 -7.02 2.32 -3.11
C ALA A 114 -8.43 2.65 -3.62
N ARG A 115 -9.06 3.72 -3.10
CA ARG A 115 -10.37 4.18 -3.59
C ARG A 115 -10.32 4.62 -5.06
N GLU A 116 -9.26 5.32 -5.46
CA GLU A 116 -9.05 5.73 -6.84
C GLU A 116 -8.94 4.51 -7.77
N ALA A 117 -8.15 3.51 -7.40
CA ALA A 117 -8.00 2.28 -8.15
C ALA A 117 -9.34 1.54 -8.32
N ILE A 118 -10.16 1.48 -7.27
CA ILE A 118 -11.50 0.87 -7.32
C ILE A 118 -12.42 1.65 -8.27
N ARG A 119 -12.38 2.98 -8.24
CA ARG A 119 -13.17 3.81 -9.16
C ARG A 119 -12.80 3.56 -10.61
N ILE A 120 -11.51 3.53 -10.93
CA ILE A 120 -11.00 3.26 -12.28
C ILE A 120 -11.49 1.89 -12.76
N ALA A 121 -11.38 0.86 -11.92
CA ALA A 121 -11.84 -0.48 -12.23
C ALA A 121 -13.36 -0.52 -12.48
N ALA A 122 -14.15 0.15 -11.64
CA ALA A 122 -15.60 0.23 -11.79
C ALA A 122 -16.02 0.93 -13.08
N PHE A 123 -15.34 2.00 -13.47
CA PHE A 123 -15.59 2.67 -14.75
C PHE A 123 -15.32 1.74 -15.93
N LYS A 124 -14.17 1.06 -15.94
CA LYS A 124 -13.82 0.13 -17.02
C LYS A 124 -14.81 -1.02 -17.14
N VAL A 125 -15.31 -1.55 -16.04
CA VAL A 125 -16.33 -2.62 -16.07
C VAL A 125 -17.65 -2.12 -16.66
N ARG A 126 -18.03 -0.85 -16.42
CA ARG A 126 -19.26 -0.28 -17.01
C ARG A 126 -19.17 -0.05 -18.52
N GLU A 127 -17.98 0.11 -19.07
CA GLU A 127 -17.74 0.27 -20.51
C GLU A 127 -17.77 -1.07 -21.28
N LEU A 128 -17.74 -2.18 -20.57
CA LEU A 128 -17.85 -3.52 -21.17
C LEU A 128 -19.31 -3.92 -21.42
#